data_0e15613806d6c074fbbade5b5a283b2c
#
_entry.id   0e15613806d6c074fbbade5b5a283b2c
#
_cell.length_a   1.000
_cell.length_b   1.000
_cell.length_c   1.000
_cell.angle_alpha   90.00
_cell.angle_beta   90.00
_cell.angle_gamma   90.00
#
_symmetry.space_group_name_H-M   'P 1'
#
loop_
_entity.id
_entity.type
_entity.pdbx_description
1 polymer ?
#
loop_
_entity_poly.entity_id
_entity_poly.type
_entity_poly.pdbx_seq_one_letter_code
_entity_poly.pdbx_strand_id
1 'polypeptide(L)'
;ELEKALFYGFDHLKFFPAEAAGGVKMIKALSAPYHGVKFMPTGGINLGNLLNYLALPSVFACGGSFMINQKEISSGNFESITEAVKKAVGLINTL
;
A
#
# COMPACT_ATOMS: atom_id res chain seq x y z
N GLU A 1 -13.79 -6.11 12.32
CA GLU A 1 -14.06 -5.42 11.03
C GLU A 1 -13.84 -6.34 9.83
N LEU A 2 -12.74 -7.09 9.83
CA LEU A 2 -12.41 -8.00 8.75
C LEU A 2 -13.49 -9.07 8.56
N GLU A 3 -13.91 -9.70 9.64
CA GLU A 3 -14.96 -10.72 9.59
C GLU A 3 -16.27 -10.14 9.10
N LYS A 4 -16.59 -8.90 9.48
CA LYS A 4 -17.78 -8.21 9.02
C LYS A 4 -17.72 -7.93 7.52
N ALA A 5 -16.56 -7.53 7.01
CA ALA A 5 -16.39 -7.31 5.58
C ALA A 5 -16.61 -8.60 4.80
N LEU A 6 -16.05 -9.71 5.26
CA LEU A 6 -16.24 -11.03 4.67
C LEU A 6 -17.69 -11.47 4.69
N PHE A 7 -18.39 -11.18 5.78
CA PHE A 7 -19.82 -11.47 5.90
C PHE A 7 -20.62 -10.80 4.79
N TYR A 8 -20.25 -9.59 4.41
CA TYR A 8 -20.89 -8.84 3.32
C TYR A 8 -20.32 -9.14 1.94
N GLY A 9 -19.41 -10.11 1.82
CA GLY A 9 -18.87 -10.53 0.54
C GLY A 9 -17.69 -9.72 0.01
N PHE A 10 -17.08 -8.90 0.84
CA PHE A 10 -15.89 -8.12 0.45
C PHE A 10 -14.62 -8.89 0.79
N ASP A 11 -13.77 -9.12 -0.20
CA ASP A 11 -12.51 -9.84 -0.03
C ASP A 11 -11.27 -9.03 -0.45
N HIS A 12 -11.46 -7.85 -1.02
CA HIS A 12 -10.39 -6.89 -1.31
C HIS A 12 -10.58 -5.68 -0.42
N LEU A 13 -9.67 -5.47 0.52
CA LEU A 13 -9.84 -4.53 1.61
C LEU A 13 -8.68 -3.55 1.72
N LYS A 14 -9.01 -2.30 2.02
CA LYS A 14 -8.01 -1.29 2.36
C LYS A 14 -7.54 -1.52 3.78
N PHE A 15 -6.23 -1.54 4.00
CA PHE A 15 -5.60 -1.64 5.30
C PHE A 15 -4.97 -0.28 5.65
N PHE A 16 -5.60 0.47 6.52
CA PHE A 16 -5.21 1.85 6.84
C PHE A 16 -5.41 2.14 8.33
N PRO A 17 -4.52 2.86 8.99
CA PRO A 17 -3.19 3.30 8.53
C PRO A 17 -2.17 2.16 8.64
N ALA A 18 -1.58 1.75 7.53
CA ALA A 18 -0.82 0.52 7.45
C ALA A 18 0.33 0.43 8.45
N GLU A 19 1.25 1.40 8.45
CA GLU A 19 2.40 1.35 9.36
C GLU A 19 1.98 1.47 10.82
N ALA A 20 1.05 2.37 11.13
CA ALA A 20 0.57 2.56 12.51
C ALA A 20 -0.24 1.36 13.01
N ALA A 21 -0.87 0.61 12.11
CA ALA A 21 -1.70 -0.55 12.49
C ALA A 21 -0.91 -1.86 12.55
N GLY A 22 0.40 -1.82 12.43
CA GLY A 22 1.25 -2.99 12.59
C GLY A 22 2.02 -3.42 11.34
N GLY A 23 1.82 -2.73 10.21
CA GLY A 23 2.62 -2.91 9.00
C GLY A 23 2.54 -4.32 8.40
N VAL A 24 3.62 -4.70 7.74
CA VAL A 24 3.76 -6.02 7.09
C VAL A 24 3.46 -7.17 8.06
N LYS A 25 3.91 -7.05 9.30
CA LYS A 25 3.72 -8.08 10.32
C LYS A 25 2.24 -8.33 10.60
N MET A 26 1.45 -7.26 10.69
CA MET A 26 0.01 -7.38 10.93
C MET A 26 -0.70 -7.99 9.72
N ILE A 27 -0.35 -7.60 8.51
CA ILE A 27 -0.93 -8.17 7.30
C ILE A 27 -0.66 -9.67 7.23
N LYS A 28 0.57 -10.10 7.53
CA LYS A 28 0.91 -11.52 7.58
C LYS A 28 0.05 -12.25 8.60
N ALA A 29 -0.11 -11.66 9.79
CA ALA A 29 -0.89 -12.29 10.86
C ALA A 29 -2.37 -12.43 10.47
N LEU A 30 -2.94 -11.43 9.82
CA LEU A 30 -4.34 -11.47 9.36
C LEU A 30 -4.52 -12.42 8.19
N SER A 31 -3.53 -12.54 7.33
CA SER A 31 -3.60 -13.40 6.13
C SER A 31 -3.60 -14.88 6.46
N ALA A 32 -3.03 -15.26 7.59
CA ALA A 32 -2.96 -16.67 7.99
C ALA A 32 -4.35 -17.32 8.13
N PRO A 33 -5.29 -16.76 8.90
CA PRO A 33 -6.64 -17.34 9.00
C PRO A 33 -7.58 -16.96 7.86
N TYR A 34 -7.29 -15.91 7.10
CA TYR A 34 -8.19 -15.40 6.05
C TYR A 34 -7.51 -15.47 4.68
N HIS A 35 -7.37 -16.68 4.15
CA HIS A 35 -6.60 -16.96 2.93
C HIS A 35 -7.09 -16.24 1.67
N GLY A 36 -8.40 -16.01 1.56
CA GLY A 36 -8.99 -15.40 0.38
C GLY A 36 -8.96 -13.87 0.36
N VAL A 37 -8.51 -13.26 1.44
CA VAL A 37 -8.53 -11.80 1.57
C VAL A 37 -7.28 -11.19 0.94
N LYS A 38 -7.47 -10.13 0.17
CA LYS A 38 -6.40 -9.32 -0.41
C LYS A 38 -6.45 -7.92 0.17
N PHE A 39 -5.29 -7.36 0.46
CA PHE A 39 -5.17 -6.06 1.10
C PHE A 39 -4.53 -5.02 0.20
N MET A 40 -4.99 -3.77 0.35
CA MET A 40 -4.32 -2.60 -0.18
C MET A 40 -3.85 -1.74 1.00
N PRO A 41 -2.62 -1.92 1.47
CA PRO A 41 -2.10 -1.11 2.56
C PRO A 41 -1.92 0.34 2.11
N THR A 42 -2.32 1.25 2.99
CA THR A 42 -2.23 2.69 2.78
C THR A 42 -1.89 3.34 4.12
N GLY A 43 -1.04 4.36 4.09
CA GLY A 43 -0.60 5.06 5.29
C GLY A 43 0.81 4.66 5.70
N GLY A 44 1.74 5.58 5.60
CA GLY A 44 3.13 5.35 5.93
C GLY A 44 3.92 4.61 4.86
N ILE A 45 3.33 4.36 3.68
CA ILE A 45 4.03 3.72 2.57
C ILE A 45 4.98 4.72 1.92
N ASN A 46 6.20 4.28 1.61
CA ASN A 46 7.22 5.08 0.95
C ASN A 46 8.11 4.17 0.09
N LEU A 47 9.08 4.76 -0.61
CA LEU A 47 9.98 3.97 -1.47
C LEU A 47 10.79 2.94 -0.68
N GLY A 48 11.08 3.22 0.59
CA GLY A 48 11.88 2.33 1.43
C GLY A 48 11.15 1.07 1.87
N ASN A 49 9.82 1.12 2.00
CA ASN A 49 9.02 -0.03 2.45
C ASN A 49 8.06 -0.60 1.42
N LEU A 50 7.92 0.07 0.27
CA LEU A 50 6.98 -0.33 -0.78
C LEU A 50 7.10 -1.80 -1.18
N LEU A 51 8.31 -2.25 -1.47
CA LEU A 51 8.53 -3.63 -1.91
C LEU A 51 8.26 -4.66 -0.79
N ASN A 52 8.45 -4.27 0.46
CA ASN A 52 8.15 -5.16 1.59
C ASN A 52 6.66 -5.50 1.64
N TYR A 53 5.82 -4.52 1.30
CA TYR A 53 4.38 -4.75 1.22
C TYR A 53 3.99 -5.50 -0.04
N LEU A 54 4.48 -5.07 -1.20
CA LEU A 54 4.11 -5.69 -2.48
C LEU A 54 4.62 -7.12 -2.64
N ALA A 55 5.64 -7.50 -1.90
CA ALA A 55 6.14 -8.88 -1.90
C ALA A 55 5.19 -9.86 -1.20
N LEU A 56 4.23 -9.37 -0.41
CA LEU A 56 3.28 -10.24 0.28
C LEU A 56 2.22 -10.75 -0.69
N PRO A 57 1.96 -12.08 -0.72
CA PRO A 57 0.94 -12.65 -1.61
C PRO A 57 -0.46 -12.08 -1.37
N SER A 58 -0.76 -11.64 -0.15
CA SER A 58 -2.06 -11.09 0.21
C SER A 58 -2.21 -9.59 -0.10
N VAL A 59 -1.18 -8.96 -0.65
CA VAL A 59 -1.22 -7.55 -1.04
C VAL A 59 -1.36 -7.45 -2.55
N PHE A 60 -2.42 -6.80 -3.02
CA PHE A 60 -2.66 -6.65 -4.45
C PHE A 60 -2.24 -5.27 -4.99
N ALA A 61 -2.12 -4.28 -4.12
CA ALA A 61 -1.70 -2.92 -4.47
C ALA A 61 -1.32 -2.16 -3.21
N CYS A 62 -0.60 -1.06 -3.35
CA CYS A 62 -0.32 -0.14 -2.25
C CYS A 62 -0.82 1.25 -2.61
N GLY A 63 -1.42 1.93 -1.63
CA GLY A 63 -1.75 3.34 -1.77
C GLY A 63 -0.74 4.18 -1.00
N GLY A 64 -0.36 5.32 -1.55
CA GLY A 64 0.58 6.18 -0.88
C GLY A 64 0.55 7.61 -1.40
N SER A 65 0.93 8.53 -0.54
CA SER A 65 1.05 9.95 -0.88
C SER A 65 2.50 10.41 -1.00
N PHE A 66 3.45 9.49 -0.87
CA PHE A 66 4.89 9.84 -0.91
C PHE A 66 5.33 10.40 -2.26
N MET A 67 4.59 10.11 -3.32
CA MET A 67 4.85 10.61 -4.67
C MET A 67 4.35 12.04 -4.87
N ILE A 68 3.52 12.55 -3.95
CA ILE A 68 2.85 13.83 -4.09
C ILE A 68 3.29 14.73 -2.95
N ASN A 69 3.97 15.83 -3.29
CA ASN A 69 4.38 16.84 -2.35
C ASN A 69 3.54 18.09 -2.63
N GLN A 70 2.83 18.59 -1.62
CA GLN A 70 1.96 19.75 -1.78
C GLN A 70 2.72 20.99 -2.23
N LYS A 71 3.93 21.17 -1.78
CA LYS A 71 4.79 22.29 -2.21
C LYS A 71 5.09 22.21 -3.70
N GLU A 72 5.34 21.01 -4.19
CA GLU A 72 5.62 20.78 -5.62
C GLU A 72 4.39 21.07 -6.47
N ILE A 73 3.21 20.68 -5.98
CA ILE A 73 1.95 20.97 -6.67
C ILE A 73 1.73 22.50 -6.70
N SER A 74 1.89 23.17 -5.56
CA SER A 74 1.67 24.60 -5.45
C SER A 74 2.63 25.42 -6.31
N SER A 75 3.87 24.95 -6.50
CA SER A 75 4.87 25.62 -7.34
C SER A 75 4.79 25.21 -8.81
N GLY A 76 3.91 24.28 -9.16
CA GLY A 76 3.78 23.79 -10.54
C GLY A 76 4.87 22.82 -10.96
N ASN A 77 5.67 22.30 -10.01
CA ASN A 77 6.75 21.37 -10.32
C ASN A 77 6.22 19.94 -10.43
N PHE A 78 5.49 19.67 -11.50
CA PHE A 78 4.91 18.36 -11.75
C PHE A 78 5.92 17.32 -12.22
N GLU A 79 7.10 17.74 -12.67
CA GLU A 79 8.17 16.83 -13.04
C GLU A 79 8.65 15.99 -11.87
N SER A 80 8.75 16.59 -10.67
CA SER A 80 9.18 15.86 -9.47
C SER A 80 8.18 14.76 -9.11
N ILE A 81 6.88 15.01 -9.32
CA ILE A 81 5.84 14.02 -9.10
C ILE A 81 5.99 12.89 -10.11
N THR A 82 6.18 13.22 -11.39
CA THR A 82 6.41 12.24 -12.44
C THR A 82 7.62 11.36 -12.12
N GLU A 83 8.73 11.95 -11.70
CA GLU A 83 9.93 11.20 -11.34
C GLU A 83 9.71 10.29 -10.14
N ALA A 84 8.98 10.75 -9.12
CA ALA A 84 8.66 9.92 -7.96
C ALA A 84 7.83 8.71 -8.35
N VAL A 85 6.84 8.89 -9.23
CA VAL A 85 6.00 7.78 -9.74
C VAL A 85 6.85 6.81 -10.56
N LYS A 86 7.73 7.32 -11.42
CA LYS A 86 8.64 6.48 -12.22
C LYS A 86 9.54 5.63 -11.33
N LYS A 87 10.07 6.19 -10.24
CA LYS A 87 10.89 5.43 -9.29
C LYS A 87 10.10 4.32 -8.64
N ALA A 88 8.86 4.61 -8.23
CA ALA A 88 7.99 3.60 -7.62
C ALA A 88 7.70 2.46 -8.61
N VAL A 89 7.33 2.79 -9.84
CA VAL A 89 7.06 1.78 -10.88
C VAL A 89 8.31 0.98 -11.19
N GLY A 90 9.47 1.63 -11.27
CA GLY A 90 10.74 0.95 -11.49
C GLY A 90 11.07 -0.08 -10.41
N LEU A 91 10.80 0.25 -9.15
CA LEU A 91 10.97 -0.69 -8.03
C LEU A 91 10.01 -1.87 -8.16
N ILE A 92 8.74 -1.60 -8.47
CA ILE A 92 7.72 -2.65 -8.62
C ILE A 92 8.13 -3.64 -9.71
N ASN A 93 8.69 -3.15 -10.80
CA ASN A 93 9.14 -4.00 -11.91
C ASN A 93 10.32 -4.91 -11.55
N THR A 94 10.94 -4.74 -10.38
CA THR A 94 11.99 -5.65 -9.91
C THR A 94 11.44 -6.89 -9.18
N LEU A 95 10.17 -6.92 -8.88
CA LEU A 95 9.54 -8.05 -8.18
C LEU A 95 9.38 -9.30 -9.06
#